data_d7998d25cec382234ca3231e5bf1d6e3
#
_entry.id   d7998d25cec382234ca3231e5bf1d6e3
#
_cell.length_a   1.000
_cell.length_b   1.000
_cell.length_c   1.000
_cell.angle_alpha   90.00
_cell.angle_beta   90.00
_cell.angle_gamma   90.00
#
_symmetry.space_group_name_H-M   'P 1'
#
loop_
_entity.id
_entity.type
_entity.pdbx_description
1 polymer ?
#
loop_
_entity_poly.entity_id
_entity_poly.type
_entity_poly.pdbx_seq_one_letter_code
_entity_poly.pdbx_strand_id
1 'polypeptide(L)'
;MSDKYDDDDEIVHIRKQARNGKKCMTIIEGLADDLDTKKISKHLAKLLQCSSVILLKEDKVTEVIKLSGDKTKEVKQFLIKEQIYKEKNITIHG
;
A
#
# COMPACT_ATOMS: atom_id res chain seq x y z
N MET A 1 -23.46 12.95 8.57
CA MET A 1 -23.18 12.69 8.29
C MET A 1 -22.27 12.39 8.20
N SER A 2 -21.85 12.55 8.35
CA SER A 2 -20.88 12.33 8.22
C SER A 2 -20.47 11.27 7.77
N ASP A 3 -20.75 10.65 7.69
CA ASP A 3 -20.49 9.65 7.25
C ASP A 3 -20.25 9.50 6.08
N LYS A 4 -20.24 10.32 5.44
CA LYS A 4 -19.99 10.35 4.28
C LYS A 4 -18.72 10.03 3.99
N TYR A 5 -17.90 10.17 4.74
CA TYR A 5 -16.72 9.76 4.49
C TYR A 5 -16.68 8.42 4.65
N ASP A 6 -17.39 7.78 4.02
CA ASP A 6 -17.42 6.57 4.10
C ASP A 6 -16.24 5.96 3.90
N ASP A 7 -15.86 5.09 4.60
CA ASP A 7 -14.73 4.33 4.46
C ASP A 7 -14.67 3.67 3.14
N ASP A 8 -15.76 3.49 2.47
CA ASP A 8 -15.74 2.84 1.18
C ASP A 8 -15.00 3.63 0.15
N ASP A 9 -14.87 4.90 0.34
CA ASP A 9 -14.18 5.72 -0.61
C ASP A 9 -12.69 5.64 -0.49
N GLU A 10 -12.17 5.08 0.56
CA GLU A 10 -10.75 5.05 0.75
C GLU A 10 -10.28 3.64 0.94
N ILE A 11 -10.34 2.87 -0.11
CA ILE A 11 -9.88 1.49 -0.04
C ILE A 11 -8.47 1.44 -0.60
N VAL A 12 -7.57 0.86 0.18
CA VAL A 12 -6.20 0.66 -0.29
C VAL A 12 -6.12 -0.73 -0.88
N HIS A 13 -5.44 -0.84 -2.02
CA HIS A 13 -5.29 -2.10 -2.71
C HIS A 13 -3.85 -2.56 -2.60
N ILE A 14 -3.65 -3.79 -2.14
CA ILE A 14 -2.33 -4.37 -2.04
C ILE A 14 -2.29 -5.51 -3.04
N ARG A 15 -1.37 -5.43 -4.00
CA ARG A 15 -1.26 -6.43 -5.05
C ARG A 15 0.06 -7.15 -4.97
N LYS A 16 0.03 -8.43 -5.28
CA LYS A 16 1.25 -9.20 -5.38
C LYS A 16 1.49 -9.42 -6.85
N GLN A 17 2.63 -9.01 -7.35
CA GLN A 17 2.94 -9.16 -8.75
C GLN A 17 4.16 -10.05 -8.90
N ALA A 18 3.99 -11.16 -9.58
CA ALA A 18 5.11 -12.05 -9.85
C ALA A 18 5.95 -11.49 -10.96
N ARG A 19 7.25 -11.61 -10.85
CA ARG A 19 8.12 -11.12 -11.88
C ARG A 19 8.75 -12.28 -12.58
N ASN A 20 9.85 -12.69 -12.31
CA ASN A 20 10.51 -13.76 -13.01
C ASN A 20 10.48 -14.98 -12.16
N GLY A 21 9.44 -15.77 -12.26
CA GLY A 21 9.39 -17.03 -11.55
C GLY A 21 9.42 -16.86 -10.06
N LYS A 22 10.56 -16.79 -9.47
CA LYS A 22 10.68 -16.76 -8.03
C LYS A 22 10.55 -15.40 -7.42
N LYS A 23 10.69 -14.36 -8.21
CA LYS A 23 10.66 -13.03 -7.65
C LYS A 23 9.28 -12.42 -7.76
N CYS A 24 8.88 -11.74 -6.72
CA CYS A 24 7.62 -11.03 -6.74
C CYS A 24 7.77 -9.69 -6.09
N MET A 25 6.75 -8.86 -6.22
CA MET A 25 6.74 -7.53 -5.68
C MET A 25 5.39 -7.25 -5.08
N THR A 26 5.36 -6.36 -4.11
CA THR A 26 4.12 -5.94 -3.47
C THR A 26 3.86 -4.51 -3.90
N ILE A 27 2.67 -4.26 -4.41
CA ILE A 27 2.28 -2.93 -4.90
C ILE A 27 1.14 -2.42 -4.05
N ILE A 28 1.27 -1.22 -3.52
CA ILE A 28 0.26 -0.60 -2.69
C ILE A 28 -0.32 0.58 -3.44
N GLU A 29 -1.62 0.52 -3.70
CA GLU A 29 -2.32 1.58 -4.43
C GLU A 29 -3.48 2.09 -3.62
N GLY A 30 -3.91 3.28 -3.89
CA GLY A 30 -5.12 3.82 -3.26
C GLY A 30 -4.89 4.54 -1.96
N LEU A 31 -3.67 4.91 -1.67
CA LEU A 31 -3.41 5.67 -0.45
C LEU A 31 -4.01 7.07 -0.58
N ALA A 32 -4.56 7.56 0.52
CA ALA A 32 -5.20 8.87 0.51
C ALA A 32 -4.19 9.98 0.27
N ASP A 33 -4.65 11.07 -0.33
CA ASP A 33 -3.76 12.17 -0.70
C ASP A 33 -3.15 12.84 0.51
N ASP A 34 -3.84 12.83 1.65
CA ASP A 34 -3.33 13.50 2.82
C ASP A 34 -2.32 12.65 3.58
N LEU A 35 -2.03 11.44 3.12
CA LEU A 35 -1.02 10.63 3.77
C LEU A 35 0.35 10.94 3.18
N ASP A 36 1.35 10.85 4.03
CA ASP A 36 2.72 11.09 3.57
C ASP A 36 3.25 9.79 3.01
N THR A 37 3.08 9.61 1.72
CA THR A 37 3.47 8.38 1.04
C THR A 37 4.95 8.09 1.19
N LYS A 38 5.79 9.13 1.19
CA LYS A 38 7.23 8.94 1.32
C LYS A 38 7.59 8.39 2.69
N LYS A 39 6.96 8.90 3.73
CA LYS A 39 7.24 8.40 5.07
C LYS A 39 6.77 6.98 5.22
N ILE A 40 5.60 6.67 4.69
CA ILE A 40 5.07 5.31 4.74
C ILE A 40 6.01 4.36 4.01
N SER A 41 6.47 4.75 2.82
CA SER A 41 7.37 3.94 2.03
C SER A 41 8.68 3.67 2.76
N LYS A 42 9.27 4.70 3.35
CA LYS A 42 10.52 4.55 4.08
C LYS A 42 10.33 3.67 5.31
N HIS A 43 9.24 3.88 6.01
CA HIS A 43 8.97 3.09 7.21
C HIS A 43 8.79 1.62 6.86
N LEU A 44 8.06 1.33 5.80
CA LEU A 44 7.85 -0.04 5.38
C LEU A 44 9.16 -0.69 4.93
N ALA A 45 9.97 0.05 4.19
CA ALA A 45 11.25 -0.49 3.74
C ALA A 45 12.11 -0.89 4.92
N LYS A 46 12.13 -0.06 5.94
CA LYS A 46 12.94 -0.33 7.10
C LYS A 46 12.35 -1.44 7.95
N LEU A 47 11.04 -1.39 8.18
CA LEU A 47 10.36 -2.37 8.99
C LEU A 47 10.44 -3.77 8.39
N LEU A 48 10.25 -3.86 7.08
CA LEU A 48 10.21 -5.14 6.40
C LEU A 48 11.54 -5.52 5.76
N GLN A 49 12.53 -4.66 5.94
CA GLN A 49 13.88 -4.91 5.43
C GLN A 49 13.85 -5.23 3.94
N CYS A 50 13.22 -4.37 3.18
CA CYS A 50 13.10 -4.56 1.74
C CYS A 50 13.28 -3.22 1.03
N SER A 51 13.41 -3.28 -0.27
CA SER A 51 13.51 -2.06 -1.07
C SER A 51 12.13 -1.51 -1.33
N SER A 52 11.98 -0.21 -1.34
CA SER A 52 10.72 0.42 -1.68
C SER A 52 10.97 1.55 -2.66
N VAL A 53 10.03 1.73 -3.56
CA VAL A 53 10.10 2.77 -4.58
C VAL A 53 8.71 3.37 -4.71
N ILE A 54 8.64 4.66 -4.94
CA ILE A 54 7.37 5.32 -5.18
C ILE A 54 7.29 5.63 -6.67
N LEU A 55 6.22 5.17 -7.29
CA LEU A 55 5.99 5.40 -8.71
C LEU A 55 4.74 6.22 -8.88
N LEU A 56 4.67 6.94 -9.99
CA LEU A 56 3.47 7.68 -10.31
C LEU A 56 2.71 6.90 -11.38
N LYS A 57 1.38 6.92 -11.27
CA LYS A 57 0.56 6.28 -12.28
C LYS A 57 0.53 7.16 -13.53
N GLU A 58 -0.22 6.72 -14.51
CA GLU A 58 -0.29 7.43 -15.78
C GLU A 58 -0.80 8.85 -15.62
N ASP A 59 -1.61 9.10 -14.61
CA ASP A 59 -2.12 10.44 -14.38
C ASP A 59 -1.02 11.36 -13.81
N LYS A 60 0.14 10.78 -13.47
CA LYS A 60 1.27 11.52 -12.93
C LYS A 60 0.95 12.23 -11.62
N VAL A 61 -0.08 11.80 -10.94
CA VAL A 61 -0.46 12.39 -9.68
C VAL A 61 -0.58 11.31 -8.60
N THR A 62 -1.16 10.17 -8.95
CA THR A 62 -1.38 9.11 -7.98
C THR A 62 -0.09 8.36 -7.70
N GLU A 63 0.30 8.32 -6.43
CA GLU A 63 1.52 7.62 -6.05
C GLU A 63 1.25 6.18 -5.68
N VAL A 64 2.14 5.31 -6.06
CA VAL A 64 2.03 3.89 -5.80
C VAL A 64 3.34 3.45 -5.17
N ILE A 65 3.26 2.68 -4.08
CA ILE A 65 4.45 2.16 -3.42
C ILE A 65 4.71 0.75 -3.91
N LYS A 66 5.96 0.47 -4.27
CA LYS A 66 6.34 -0.83 -4.77
C LYS A 66 7.42 -1.37 -3.87
N LEU A 67 7.17 -2.52 -3.26
CA LEU A 67 8.11 -3.15 -2.36
C LEU A 67 8.64 -4.43 -2.98
N SER A 68 9.90 -4.75 -2.70
CA SER A 68 10.46 -5.99 -3.20
C SER A 68 9.98 -7.16 -2.34
N GLY A 69 9.67 -8.27 -2.95
CA GLY A 69 9.23 -9.47 -2.26
C GLY A 69 7.74 -9.47 -1.99
N ASP A 70 7.27 -10.56 -1.39
CA ASP A 70 5.85 -10.72 -1.08
C ASP A 70 5.63 -10.25 0.34
N LYS A 71 5.20 -9.01 0.49
CA LYS A 71 4.97 -8.40 1.80
C LYS A 71 3.51 -8.03 1.99
N THR A 72 2.60 -8.66 1.27
CA THR A 72 1.19 -8.26 1.31
C THR A 72 0.61 -8.36 2.71
N LYS A 73 0.89 -9.44 3.43
CA LYS A 73 0.33 -9.61 4.76
C LYS A 73 0.94 -8.61 5.73
N GLU A 74 2.23 -8.41 5.62
CA GLU A 74 2.95 -7.50 6.50
C GLU A 74 2.45 -6.06 6.31
N VAL A 75 2.20 -5.67 5.06
CA VAL A 75 1.70 -4.34 4.76
C VAL A 75 0.31 -4.17 5.35
N LYS A 76 -0.55 -5.18 5.20
CA LYS A 76 -1.88 -5.12 5.76
C LYS A 76 -1.81 -4.94 7.27
N GLN A 77 -0.99 -5.73 7.95
CA GLN A 77 -0.87 -5.63 9.39
C GLN A 77 -0.33 -4.28 9.82
N PHE A 78 0.61 -3.74 9.06
CA PHE A 78 1.16 -2.43 9.36
C PHE A 78 0.07 -1.36 9.29
N LEU A 79 -0.73 -1.38 8.24
CA LEU A 79 -1.77 -0.36 8.08
C LEU A 79 -2.81 -0.45 9.17
N ILE A 80 -3.15 -1.64 9.62
CA ILE A 80 -4.11 -1.82 10.70
C ILE A 80 -3.49 -1.41 12.04
N LYS A 81 -2.27 -1.82 12.28
CA LYS A 81 -1.61 -1.54 13.53
C LYS A 81 -1.40 -0.04 13.75
N GLU A 82 -1.05 0.66 12.67
CA GLU A 82 -0.82 2.08 12.77
C GLU A 82 -2.13 2.87 12.64
N GLN A 83 -3.25 2.14 12.54
CA GLN A 83 -4.57 2.75 12.45
C GLN A 83 -4.72 3.69 11.25
N ILE A 84 -4.00 3.40 10.19
CA ILE A 84 -4.10 4.19 8.97
C ILE A 84 -5.32 3.75 8.19
N TYR A 85 -5.57 2.44 8.13
CA TYR A 85 -6.75 1.89 7.49
C TYR A 85 -7.34 0.78 8.34
N LYS A 86 -8.63 0.56 8.22
CA LYS A 86 -9.27 -0.55 8.89
C LYS A 86 -9.20 -1.76 7.99
N GLU A 87 -9.35 -2.92 8.56
CA GLU A 87 -9.25 -4.16 7.79
C GLU A 87 -10.22 -4.16 6.62
N LYS A 88 -11.42 -3.67 6.81
CA LYS A 88 -12.42 -3.68 5.74
C LYS A 88 -12.05 -2.74 4.60
N ASN A 89 -11.12 -1.83 4.83
CA ASN A 89 -10.69 -0.89 3.80
C ASN A 89 -9.42 -1.32 3.11
N ILE A 90 -8.96 -2.54 3.35
CA ILE A 90 -7.76 -3.07 2.75
C ILE A 90 -8.12 -4.29 1.91
N THR A 91 -7.81 -4.25 0.63
CA THR A 91 -8.09 -5.36 -0.28
C THR A 91 -6.77 -5.92 -0.80
N ILE A 92 -6.56 -7.20 -0.62
CA ILE A 92 -5.36 -7.86 -1.11
C ILE A 92 -5.72 -8.63 -2.37
N HIS A 93 -4.98 -8.38 -3.45
CA HIS A 93 -5.18 -9.06 -4.71
C HIS A 93 -4.00 -10.01 -4.94
N GLY A 94 -4.25 -11.10 -5.43
CA GLY A 94 -3.20 -11.98 -5.78
C GLY A 94 -3.25 -13.28 -5.25
#